data_7e9a6f83cf7597ef00f10b7944949836
#
_entry.id   7e9a6f83cf7597ef00f10b7944949836
#
_cell.length_a   1.000
_cell.length_b   1.000
_cell.length_c   1.000
_cell.angle_alpha   90.00
_cell.angle_beta   90.00
_cell.angle_gamma   90.00
#
_symmetry.space_group_name_H-M   'P 1'
#
loop_
_entity.id
_entity.type
_entity.pdbx_description
1 polymer ?
#
loop_
_entity_poly.entity_id
_entity_poly.type
_entity_poly.pdbx_seq_one_letter_code
_entity_poly.pdbx_strand_id
1 'polypeptide(L)'
;MKIIYRFRWIWIFLFIMIIVGTELRVLDKSLETSVNLKQENADEFVIYMEKVDKIFEDLQCFPVVKEANVYPISYENTWGAERTYGGNRTHEGCDLMAVSNERGKYKVCSMTDGTVRQIGWLEQGGWRIGIESDYGVYYYYAHLDSYEKAFEEGERVVAGQILGRMGDSGYGKEPGTKGQFDVHLLVGIYIKVI
;
A
#
# COMPACT_ATOMS: atom_id res chain seq x y z
N MET A 1 19.40 26.57 72.35
CA MET A 1 18.31 25.82 71.69
C MET A 1 17.77 26.50 70.45
N LYS A 2 17.81 27.80 70.22
CA LYS A 2 17.28 28.52 69.03
C LYS A 2 18.13 28.35 67.75
N ILE A 3 19.41 28.01 67.80
CA ILE A 3 20.29 27.87 66.65
C ILE A 3 20.00 26.58 65.83
N ILE A 4 19.66 25.49 66.51
CA ILE A 4 19.40 24.17 65.87
C ILE A 4 18.14 24.21 65.04
N TYR A 5 17.10 24.99 65.33
CA TYR A 5 15.88 25.11 64.53
C TYR A 5 16.08 25.88 63.23
N ARG A 6 17.00 26.87 63.18
CA ARG A 6 17.29 27.63 61.97
C ARG A 6 17.98 26.75 60.89
N PHE A 7 18.85 25.84 61.30
CA PHE A 7 19.51 24.89 60.38
C PHE A 7 18.55 23.85 59.80
N ARG A 8 17.55 23.40 60.56
CA ARG A 8 16.55 22.44 60.04
C ARG A 8 15.72 23.03 58.89
N TRP A 9 15.33 24.27 58.94
CA TRP A 9 14.57 24.93 57.89
C TRP A 9 15.39 25.15 56.63
N ILE A 10 16.67 25.38 56.71
CA ILE A 10 17.58 25.49 55.56
C ILE A 10 17.66 24.14 54.83
N TRP A 11 17.80 23.04 55.55
CA TRP A 11 17.84 21.70 54.94
C TRP A 11 16.51 21.29 54.29
N ILE A 12 15.39 21.63 54.88
CA ILE A 12 14.06 21.42 54.32
C ILE A 12 13.91 22.24 53.05
N PHE A 13 14.32 23.49 53.04
CA PHE A 13 14.26 24.35 51.84
C PHE A 13 15.13 23.82 50.71
N LEU A 14 16.36 23.42 50.98
CA LEU A 14 17.26 22.79 50.01
C LEU A 14 16.70 21.48 49.44
N PHE A 15 16.08 20.68 50.28
CA PHE A 15 15.45 19.41 49.83
C PHE A 15 14.25 19.69 48.91
N ILE A 16 13.41 20.66 49.26
CA ILE A 16 12.29 21.09 48.40
C ILE A 16 12.82 21.61 47.04
N MET A 17 13.87 22.43 47.05
CA MET A 17 14.49 22.94 45.83
C MET A 17 15.05 21.85 44.92
N ILE A 18 15.63 20.79 45.53
CA ILE A 18 16.10 19.63 44.76
C ILE A 18 14.92 18.88 44.13
N ILE A 19 13.85 18.64 44.89
CA ILE A 19 12.65 17.95 44.36
C ILE A 19 12.04 18.76 43.21
N VAL A 20 11.78 20.05 43.41
CA VAL A 20 11.21 20.91 42.37
C VAL A 20 12.11 20.94 41.13
N GLY A 21 13.44 21.01 41.33
CA GLY A 21 14.39 21.00 40.21
C GLY A 21 14.39 19.67 39.44
N THR A 22 14.20 18.53 40.13
CA THR A 22 14.07 17.22 39.45
C THR A 22 12.77 17.08 38.69
N GLU A 23 11.64 17.51 39.26
CA GLU A 23 10.34 17.50 38.60
C GLU A 23 10.33 18.40 37.34
N LEU A 24 10.90 19.60 37.41
CA LEU A 24 11.03 20.49 36.27
C LEU A 24 11.85 19.88 35.12
N ARG A 25 12.94 19.18 35.43
CA ARG A 25 13.76 18.48 34.43
C ARG A 25 13.00 17.32 33.76
N VAL A 26 12.20 16.57 34.54
CA VAL A 26 11.38 15.48 33.99
C VAL A 26 10.31 16.03 33.08
N LEU A 27 9.65 17.13 33.44
CA LEU A 27 8.66 17.81 32.60
C LEU A 27 9.29 18.35 31.31
N ASP A 28 10.45 18.99 31.39
CA ASP A 28 11.16 19.54 30.22
C ASP A 28 11.52 18.42 29.24
N LYS A 29 12.11 17.32 29.73
CA LYS A 29 12.42 16.15 28.90
C LYS A 29 11.18 15.50 28.29
N SER A 30 10.07 15.45 29.01
CA SER A 30 8.79 14.94 28.48
C SER A 30 8.22 15.82 27.37
N LEU A 31 8.33 17.15 27.52
CA LEU A 31 7.93 18.11 26.51
C LEU A 31 8.79 18.01 25.24
N GLU A 32 10.12 17.95 25.39
CA GLU A 32 11.04 17.74 24.26
C GLU A 32 10.71 16.45 23.50
N THR A 33 10.49 15.34 24.21
CA THR A 33 10.10 14.06 23.60
C THR A 33 8.78 14.18 22.83
N SER A 34 7.78 14.87 23.41
CA SER A 34 6.48 15.06 22.77
C SER A 34 6.57 15.94 21.51
N VAL A 35 7.42 16.97 21.53
CA VAL A 35 7.66 17.85 20.38
C VAL A 35 8.37 17.08 19.28
N ASN A 36 9.40 16.30 19.61
CA ASN A 36 10.15 15.51 18.63
C ASN A 36 9.27 14.45 17.96
N LEU A 37 8.40 13.75 18.71
CA LEU A 37 7.44 12.80 18.14
C LEU A 37 6.44 13.46 17.19
N LYS A 38 5.98 14.67 17.52
CA LYS A 38 5.08 15.42 16.62
C LYS A 38 5.79 15.85 15.34
N GLN A 39 7.04 16.26 15.44
CA GLN A 39 7.84 16.65 14.27
C GLN A 39 8.13 15.43 13.38
N GLU A 40 8.56 14.31 13.96
CA GLU A 40 8.82 13.06 13.23
C GLU A 40 7.57 12.58 12.48
N ASN A 41 6.39 12.58 13.13
CA ASN A 41 5.12 12.23 12.49
C ASN A 41 4.74 13.21 11.37
N ALA A 42 5.05 14.50 11.52
CA ALA A 42 4.79 15.51 10.48
C ALA A 42 5.68 15.28 9.26
N ASP A 43 6.96 14.98 9.49
CA ASP A 43 7.93 14.70 8.42
C ASP A 43 7.55 13.40 7.66
N GLU A 44 7.15 12.34 8.37
CA GLU A 44 6.63 11.11 7.75
C GLU A 44 5.38 11.37 6.90
N PHE A 45 4.47 12.20 7.38
CA PHE A 45 3.26 12.57 6.63
C PHE A 45 3.60 13.33 5.34
N VAL A 46 4.54 14.26 5.39
CA VAL A 46 5.01 14.98 4.19
C VAL A 46 5.59 14.01 3.18
N ILE A 47 6.49 13.10 3.61
CA ILE A 47 7.06 12.07 2.74
C ILE A 47 5.98 11.18 2.13
N TYR A 48 4.97 10.80 2.92
CA TYR A 48 3.83 10.02 2.42
C TYR A 48 3.05 10.78 1.34
N MET A 49 2.74 12.06 1.57
CA MET A 49 2.01 12.88 0.60
C MET A 49 2.79 13.09 -0.70
N GLU A 50 4.11 13.33 -0.63
CA GLU A 50 4.96 13.42 -1.83
C GLU A 50 4.92 12.13 -2.66
N LYS A 51 4.86 10.95 -1.99
CA LYS A 51 4.73 9.67 -2.69
C LYS A 51 3.34 9.46 -3.30
N VAL A 52 2.30 9.91 -2.64
CA VAL A 52 0.93 9.90 -3.19
C VAL A 52 0.85 10.77 -4.44
N ASP A 53 1.49 11.96 -4.43
CA ASP A 53 1.56 12.82 -5.60
C ASP A 53 2.24 12.12 -6.79
N LYS A 54 3.29 11.32 -6.52
CA LYS A 54 3.95 10.51 -7.57
C LYS A 54 3.01 9.47 -8.19
N ILE A 55 2.10 8.88 -7.42
CA ILE A 55 1.07 7.98 -7.99
C ILE A 55 0.21 8.73 -9.00
N PHE A 56 -0.23 9.95 -8.67
CA PHE A 56 -1.06 10.75 -9.58
C PHE A 56 -0.30 11.20 -10.83
N GLU A 57 0.99 11.48 -10.72
CA GLU A 57 1.85 11.80 -11.88
C GLU A 57 2.06 10.58 -12.80
N ASP A 58 2.15 9.38 -12.23
CA ASP A 58 2.35 8.12 -12.95
C ASP A 58 1.11 7.64 -13.70
N LEU A 59 -0.09 7.87 -13.13
CA LEU A 59 -1.35 7.34 -13.66
C LEU A 59 -1.74 8.05 -14.97
N GLN A 60 -1.65 7.32 -16.09
CA GLN A 60 -1.93 7.86 -17.43
C GLN A 60 -3.22 7.30 -18.02
N CYS A 61 -3.66 6.11 -17.62
CA CYS A 61 -4.88 5.51 -18.12
C CYS A 61 -5.52 4.54 -17.12
N PHE A 62 -6.76 4.18 -17.38
CA PHE A 62 -7.48 3.15 -16.62
C PHE A 62 -6.99 1.75 -17.06
N PRO A 63 -6.85 0.76 -16.14
CA PRO A 63 -6.22 -0.53 -16.44
C PRO A 63 -7.04 -1.48 -17.32
N VAL A 64 -8.30 -1.15 -17.60
CA VAL A 64 -9.15 -1.94 -18.50
C VAL A 64 -9.47 -1.12 -19.73
N VAL A 65 -9.16 -1.68 -20.91
CA VAL A 65 -9.37 -1.00 -22.19
C VAL A 65 -10.86 -0.92 -22.49
N LYS A 66 -11.33 0.29 -22.83
CA LYS A 66 -12.70 0.51 -23.27
C LYS A 66 -12.85 0.12 -24.74
N GLU A 67 -13.59 -0.94 -24.99
CA GLU A 67 -13.93 -1.39 -26.33
C GLU A 67 -15.45 -1.23 -26.62
N ALA A 68 -15.85 -0.92 -27.86
CA ALA A 68 -17.22 -0.57 -28.20
C ALA A 68 -18.27 -1.67 -27.88
N ASN A 69 -17.84 -2.93 -27.90
CA ASN A 69 -18.70 -4.10 -27.69
C ASN A 69 -18.42 -4.86 -26.41
N VAL A 70 -17.66 -4.27 -25.48
CA VAL A 70 -17.35 -4.86 -24.17
C VAL A 70 -18.25 -4.24 -23.12
N TYR A 71 -18.90 -5.09 -22.32
CA TYR A 71 -19.76 -4.65 -21.23
C TYR A 71 -18.96 -3.82 -20.22
N PRO A 72 -19.63 -2.92 -19.49
CA PRO A 72 -18.97 -2.13 -18.48
C PRO A 72 -18.40 -3.03 -17.37
N ILE A 73 -17.41 -2.51 -16.67
CA ILE A 73 -16.94 -3.04 -15.41
C ILE A 73 -17.66 -2.32 -14.26
N SER A 74 -17.78 -2.98 -13.12
CA SER A 74 -18.20 -2.36 -11.87
C SER A 74 -17.07 -2.45 -10.83
N TYR A 75 -17.02 -1.51 -9.92
CA TYR A 75 -16.06 -1.53 -8.81
C TYR A 75 -16.67 -0.87 -7.58
N GLU A 76 -16.22 -1.34 -6.44
CA GLU A 76 -16.51 -0.79 -5.12
C GLU A 76 -15.19 -0.65 -4.37
N ASN A 77 -15.16 0.17 -3.33
CA ASN A 77 -13.99 0.22 -2.46
C ASN A 77 -13.91 -1.06 -1.63
N THR A 78 -13.06 -1.99 -2.06
CA THR A 78 -12.84 -3.28 -1.38
C THR A 78 -11.54 -3.32 -0.56
N TRP A 79 -10.84 -2.18 -0.42
CA TRP A 79 -9.66 -2.07 0.43
C TRP A 79 -10.00 -2.42 1.88
N GLY A 80 -9.19 -3.27 2.51
CA GLY A 80 -9.40 -3.72 3.88
C GLY A 80 -10.52 -4.73 4.08
N ALA A 81 -11.26 -5.12 3.03
CA ALA A 81 -12.28 -6.17 3.13
C ALA A 81 -11.65 -7.50 3.56
N GLU A 82 -12.36 -8.23 4.43
CA GLU A 82 -11.90 -9.52 4.90
C GLU A 82 -11.79 -10.56 3.77
N ARG A 83 -10.73 -11.35 3.80
CA ARG A 83 -10.46 -12.47 2.90
C ARG A 83 -10.13 -13.70 3.72
N THR A 84 -10.76 -14.82 3.38
CA THR A 84 -10.63 -16.09 4.13
C THR A 84 -9.74 -17.12 3.44
N TYR A 85 -9.53 -17.02 2.12
CA TYR A 85 -8.63 -17.93 1.42
C TYR A 85 -7.17 -17.70 1.84
N GLY A 86 -6.50 -18.78 2.25
CA GLY A 86 -5.12 -18.74 2.73
C GLY A 86 -4.92 -18.19 4.15
N GLY A 87 -6.00 -18.08 4.95
CA GLY A 87 -6.01 -17.56 6.32
C GLY A 87 -6.71 -16.21 6.45
N ASN A 88 -6.74 -15.68 7.66
CA ASN A 88 -7.35 -14.38 7.91
C ASN A 88 -6.40 -13.28 7.41
N ARG A 89 -6.84 -12.53 6.42
CA ARG A 89 -6.12 -11.39 5.84
C ARG A 89 -7.10 -10.32 5.38
N THR A 90 -6.60 -9.15 5.11
CA THR A 90 -7.36 -8.06 4.49
C THR A 90 -7.02 -7.94 3.01
N HIS A 91 -7.92 -7.37 2.25
CA HIS A 91 -7.71 -7.07 0.84
C HIS A 91 -6.84 -5.82 0.68
N GLU A 92 -5.76 -5.94 -0.07
CA GLU A 92 -4.79 -4.86 -0.31
C GLU A 92 -4.85 -4.37 -1.76
N GLY A 93 -6.06 -4.09 -2.25
CA GLY A 93 -6.27 -3.63 -3.61
C GLY A 93 -7.72 -3.26 -3.89
N CYS A 94 -8.04 -3.07 -5.16
CA CYS A 94 -9.39 -2.83 -5.66
C CYS A 94 -9.74 -3.87 -6.71
N ASP A 95 -10.92 -4.50 -6.56
CA ASP A 95 -11.45 -5.46 -7.51
C ASP A 95 -12.30 -4.72 -8.56
N LEU A 96 -11.90 -4.82 -9.83
CA LEU A 96 -12.64 -4.33 -10.99
C LEU A 96 -13.40 -5.50 -11.61
N MET A 97 -14.71 -5.60 -11.31
CA MET A 97 -15.55 -6.75 -11.66
C MET A 97 -16.00 -6.71 -13.12
N ALA A 98 -15.86 -7.82 -13.82
CA ALA A 98 -16.42 -7.99 -15.17
C ALA A 98 -17.92 -8.24 -15.10
N VAL A 99 -18.74 -7.29 -15.57
CA VAL A 99 -20.22 -7.43 -15.53
C VAL A 99 -20.70 -8.65 -16.32
N SER A 100 -20.00 -9.04 -17.39
CA SER A 100 -20.35 -10.24 -18.17
C SER A 100 -19.87 -11.56 -17.56
N ASN A 101 -19.02 -11.52 -16.55
CA ASN A 101 -18.36 -12.70 -15.94
C ASN A 101 -17.70 -13.66 -16.96
N GLU A 102 -17.19 -13.13 -18.07
CA GLU A 102 -16.56 -13.90 -19.15
C GLU A 102 -15.05 -13.73 -19.13
N ARG A 103 -14.32 -14.86 -18.98
CA ARG A 103 -12.85 -14.90 -19.03
C ARG A 103 -12.32 -14.42 -20.37
N GLY A 104 -11.18 -13.71 -20.35
CA GLY A 104 -10.48 -13.29 -21.55
C GLY A 104 -11.16 -12.20 -22.38
N LYS A 105 -12.32 -11.70 -21.95
CA LYS A 105 -13.10 -10.72 -22.69
C LYS A 105 -12.53 -9.30 -22.58
N TYR A 106 -12.07 -8.92 -21.41
CA TYR A 106 -11.58 -7.58 -21.13
C TYR A 106 -10.05 -7.53 -21.26
N LYS A 107 -9.55 -6.60 -22.05
CA LYS A 107 -8.11 -6.35 -22.14
C LYS A 107 -7.64 -5.54 -20.96
N VAL A 108 -6.55 -5.98 -20.36
CA VAL A 108 -5.86 -5.31 -19.26
C VAL A 108 -4.63 -4.62 -19.81
N CYS A 109 -4.43 -3.34 -19.48
CA CYS A 109 -3.27 -2.56 -19.89
C CYS A 109 -2.52 -1.96 -18.71
N SER A 110 -1.26 -1.58 -18.94
CA SER A 110 -0.48 -0.85 -17.96
C SER A 110 -1.06 0.54 -17.72
N MET A 111 -1.24 0.93 -16.46
CA MET A 111 -1.67 2.29 -16.08
C MET A 111 -0.56 3.33 -16.22
N THR A 112 0.70 2.90 -16.31
CA THR A 112 1.90 3.73 -16.28
C THR A 112 2.96 3.21 -17.22
N ASP A 113 3.92 4.07 -17.56
CA ASP A 113 5.21 3.66 -18.08
C ASP A 113 6.03 3.02 -16.96
N GLY A 114 6.77 1.96 -17.26
CA GLY A 114 7.54 1.31 -16.22
C GLY A 114 8.26 0.05 -16.67
N THR A 115 8.71 -0.74 -15.71
CA THR A 115 9.47 -1.96 -15.92
C THR A 115 8.77 -3.14 -15.26
N VAL A 116 8.65 -4.26 -15.94
CA VAL A 116 8.14 -5.51 -15.37
C VAL A 116 9.07 -5.96 -14.25
N ARG A 117 8.54 -6.07 -13.02
CA ARG A 117 9.30 -6.51 -11.84
C ARG A 117 8.96 -7.91 -11.39
N GLN A 118 7.73 -8.31 -11.64
CA GLN A 118 7.26 -9.64 -11.28
C GLN A 118 6.25 -10.12 -12.31
N ILE A 119 6.33 -11.39 -12.67
CA ILE A 119 5.40 -12.06 -13.57
C ILE A 119 5.24 -13.52 -13.17
N GLY A 120 4.13 -14.14 -13.54
CA GLY A 120 3.90 -15.57 -13.32
C GLY A 120 2.82 -15.86 -12.29
N TRP A 121 2.82 -17.09 -11.82
CA TRP A 121 1.79 -17.62 -10.92
C TRP A 121 2.05 -17.24 -9.46
N LEU A 122 0.98 -16.86 -8.77
CA LEU A 122 0.93 -16.75 -7.32
C LEU A 122 -0.34 -17.46 -6.83
N GLU A 123 -0.26 -18.27 -5.77
CA GLU A 123 -1.39 -19.06 -5.26
C GLU A 123 -2.66 -18.23 -5.03
N GLN A 124 -2.53 -17.04 -4.45
CA GLN A 124 -3.66 -16.14 -4.20
C GLN A 124 -4.03 -15.30 -5.41
N GLY A 125 -3.06 -14.71 -6.10
CA GLY A 125 -3.28 -13.76 -7.20
C GLY A 125 -3.43 -14.40 -8.58
N GLY A 126 -3.20 -15.71 -8.71
CA GLY A 126 -3.22 -16.39 -10.02
C GLY A 126 -2.10 -15.91 -10.95
N TRP A 127 -2.39 -15.83 -12.23
CA TRP A 127 -1.52 -15.18 -13.20
C TRP A 127 -1.52 -13.68 -12.93
N ARG A 128 -0.33 -13.14 -12.65
CA ARG A 128 -0.17 -11.75 -12.26
C ARG A 128 1.05 -11.13 -12.92
N ILE A 129 1.02 -9.82 -13.08
CA ILE A 129 2.15 -9.01 -13.53
C ILE A 129 2.25 -7.76 -12.66
N GLY A 130 3.46 -7.37 -12.31
CA GLY A 130 3.76 -6.16 -11.53
C GLY A 130 4.69 -5.25 -12.31
N ILE A 131 4.31 -3.97 -12.41
CA ILE A 131 5.04 -2.92 -13.11
C ILE A 131 5.54 -1.91 -12.08
N GLU A 132 6.83 -1.61 -12.07
CA GLU A 132 7.40 -0.53 -11.28
C GLU A 132 7.61 0.68 -12.20
N SER A 133 7.01 1.81 -11.84
CA SER A 133 7.18 3.06 -12.55
C SER A 133 8.57 3.67 -12.35
N ASP A 134 8.91 4.70 -13.13
CA ASP A 134 10.18 5.42 -12.99
C ASP A 134 10.28 6.20 -11.65
N TYR A 135 9.15 6.46 -10.98
CA TYR A 135 9.09 7.04 -9.63
C TYR A 135 9.14 5.99 -8.51
N GLY A 136 9.24 4.69 -8.84
CA GLY A 136 9.33 3.61 -7.88
C GLY A 136 8.00 3.18 -7.26
N VAL A 137 6.89 3.58 -7.86
CA VAL A 137 5.55 3.08 -7.50
C VAL A 137 5.34 1.71 -8.16
N TYR A 138 4.83 0.75 -7.40
CA TYR A 138 4.58 -0.60 -7.90
C TYR A 138 3.10 -0.81 -8.17
N TYR A 139 2.77 -1.10 -9.44
CA TYR A 139 1.44 -1.37 -9.94
C TYR A 139 1.25 -2.87 -10.16
N TYR A 140 0.27 -3.45 -9.50
CA TYR A 140 0.00 -4.87 -9.49
C TYR A 140 -1.30 -5.19 -10.21
N TYR A 141 -1.26 -6.18 -11.10
CA TYR A 141 -2.39 -6.66 -11.88
C TYR A 141 -2.49 -8.16 -11.70
N ALA A 142 -3.60 -8.67 -11.17
CA ALA A 142 -3.77 -10.07 -10.84
C ALA A 142 -5.09 -10.65 -11.34
N HIS A 143 -5.22 -11.98 -11.19
CA HIS A 143 -6.32 -12.80 -11.68
C HIS A 143 -6.46 -12.81 -13.20
N LEU A 144 -5.35 -12.63 -13.93
CA LEU A 144 -5.36 -12.64 -15.39
C LEU A 144 -5.74 -14.03 -15.91
N ASP A 145 -6.48 -14.05 -17.05
CA ASP A 145 -6.75 -15.27 -17.81
C ASP A 145 -5.53 -15.70 -18.63
N SER A 146 -4.88 -14.71 -19.25
CA SER A 146 -3.70 -14.90 -20.10
C SER A 146 -2.88 -13.61 -20.18
N TYR A 147 -1.60 -13.74 -20.52
CA TYR A 147 -0.76 -12.61 -20.94
C TYR A 147 -0.94 -12.35 -22.44
N GLU A 148 -0.75 -11.09 -22.87
CA GLU A 148 -0.77 -10.72 -24.29
C GLU A 148 0.40 -11.31 -25.09
N LYS A 149 1.55 -11.43 -24.41
CA LYS A 149 2.78 -12.04 -24.90
C LYS A 149 3.60 -12.64 -23.76
N ALA A 150 4.70 -13.31 -24.08
CA ALA A 150 5.69 -13.69 -23.10
C ALA A 150 6.47 -12.43 -22.65
N PHE A 151 6.07 -11.85 -21.52
CA PHE A 151 6.84 -10.79 -20.86
C PHE A 151 7.97 -11.37 -20.04
N GLU A 152 9.05 -10.60 -19.89
CA GLU A 152 10.19 -10.93 -19.05
C GLU A 152 10.40 -9.86 -17.95
N GLU A 153 10.92 -10.27 -16.79
CA GLU A 153 11.33 -9.31 -15.77
C GLU A 153 12.45 -8.42 -16.31
N GLY A 154 12.36 -7.11 -16.05
CA GLY A 154 13.25 -6.10 -16.62
C GLY A 154 12.76 -5.49 -17.94
N GLU A 155 11.73 -6.06 -18.57
CA GLU A 155 11.17 -5.52 -19.80
C GLU A 155 10.45 -4.19 -19.56
N ARG A 156 10.64 -3.21 -20.45
CA ARG A 156 9.92 -1.92 -20.43
C ARG A 156 8.55 -2.05 -21.03
N VAL A 157 7.59 -1.43 -20.39
CA VAL A 157 6.21 -1.25 -20.87
C VAL A 157 5.84 0.22 -20.84
N VAL A 158 4.87 0.60 -21.66
CA VAL A 158 4.33 1.96 -21.69
C VAL A 158 2.87 1.97 -21.24
N ALA A 159 2.39 3.10 -20.77
CA ALA A 159 0.99 3.27 -20.42
C ALA A 159 0.07 2.91 -21.61
N GLY A 160 -1.01 2.20 -21.34
CA GLY A 160 -1.92 1.68 -22.36
C GLY A 160 -1.44 0.43 -23.10
N GLN A 161 -0.20 -0.03 -22.90
CA GLN A 161 0.26 -1.30 -23.47
C GLN A 161 -0.53 -2.46 -22.87
N ILE A 162 -1.06 -3.33 -23.74
CA ILE A 162 -1.82 -4.50 -23.29
C ILE A 162 -0.88 -5.47 -22.59
N LEU A 163 -1.23 -5.81 -21.35
CA LEU A 163 -0.51 -6.77 -20.52
C LEU A 163 -1.11 -8.17 -20.63
N GLY A 164 -2.42 -8.26 -20.78
CA GLY A 164 -3.13 -9.52 -20.83
C GLY A 164 -4.64 -9.35 -20.84
N ARG A 165 -5.33 -10.38 -20.40
CA ARG A 165 -6.78 -10.43 -20.35
C ARG A 165 -7.26 -10.75 -18.95
N MET A 166 -8.35 -10.10 -18.54
CA MET A 166 -9.00 -10.31 -17.25
C MET A 166 -9.55 -11.74 -17.15
N GLY A 167 -9.41 -12.35 -15.97
CA GLY A 167 -9.87 -13.69 -15.68
C GLY A 167 -10.33 -13.90 -14.25
N ASP A 168 -10.21 -15.12 -13.77
CA ASP A 168 -10.53 -15.58 -12.44
C ASP A 168 -9.49 -16.62 -11.96
N SER A 169 -8.26 -16.47 -12.42
CA SER A 169 -7.16 -17.35 -12.02
C SER A 169 -6.70 -17.07 -10.59
N GLY A 170 -6.31 -18.11 -9.86
CA GLY A 170 -5.85 -18.00 -8.48
C GLY A 170 -6.62 -18.89 -7.51
N TYR A 171 -6.40 -18.67 -6.22
CA TYR A 171 -6.95 -19.46 -5.12
C TYR A 171 -6.70 -20.96 -5.29
N GLY A 172 -5.45 -21.29 -5.69
CA GLY A 172 -4.99 -22.66 -5.84
C GLY A 172 -3.50 -22.75 -6.01
N LYS A 173 -2.90 -23.84 -5.50
CA LYS A 173 -1.45 -24.09 -5.58
C LYS A 173 -0.99 -24.38 -7.00
N GLU A 174 -1.84 -25.07 -7.77
CA GLU A 174 -1.51 -25.47 -9.15
C GLU A 174 -1.67 -24.28 -10.09
N PRO A 175 -0.62 -23.93 -10.88
CA PRO A 175 -0.72 -22.90 -11.90
C PRO A 175 -1.86 -23.15 -12.88
N GLY A 176 -2.67 -22.11 -13.13
CA GLY A 176 -3.84 -22.21 -14.00
C GLY A 176 -5.13 -22.58 -13.28
N THR A 177 -5.16 -22.71 -11.94
CA THR A 177 -6.43 -22.84 -11.18
C THR A 177 -7.33 -21.67 -11.48
N LYS A 178 -8.61 -21.94 -11.83
CA LYS A 178 -9.65 -20.97 -12.23
C LYS A 178 -11.02 -21.37 -11.67
N GLY A 179 -11.99 -20.43 -11.68
CA GLY A 179 -13.39 -20.70 -11.35
C GLY A 179 -13.70 -20.73 -9.85
N GLN A 180 -12.85 -20.15 -9.02
CA GLN A 180 -13.07 -20.05 -7.57
C GLN A 180 -13.86 -18.78 -7.19
N PHE A 181 -13.96 -17.81 -8.08
CA PHE A 181 -14.64 -16.52 -7.91
C PHE A 181 -15.02 -15.94 -9.27
N ASP A 182 -15.81 -14.87 -9.27
CA ASP A 182 -16.22 -14.17 -10.48
C ASP A 182 -15.04 -13.45 -11.17
N VAL A 183 -15.11 -13.34 -12.50
CA VAL A 183 -14.08 -12.69 -13.32
C VAL A 183 -13.89 -11.24 -12.91
N HIS A 184 -12.68 -10.89 -12.51
CA HIS A 184 -12.29 -9.52 -12.13
C HIS A 184 -10.80 -9.29 -12.33
N LEU A 185 -10.41 -8.03 -12.32
CA LEU A 185 -9.02 -7.60 -12.22
C LEU A 185 -8.78 -7.06 -10.81
N LEU A 186 -7.89 -7.70 -10.06
CA LEU A 186 -7.35 -7.11 -8.85
C LEU A 186 -6.26 -6.13 -9.22
N VAL A 187 -6.44 -4.86 -8.84
CA VAL A 187 -5.44 -3.80 -8.99
C VAL A 187 -4.92 -3.39 -7.62
N GLY A 188 -3.60 -3.43 -7.44
CA GLY A 188 -2.91 -2.91 -6.28
C GLY A 188 -1.91 -1.81 -6.66
N ILE A 189 -1.79 -0.78 -5.85
CA ILE A 189 -0.79 0.29 -6.00
C ILE A 189 -0.01 0.37 -4.69
N TYR A 190 1.30 0.17 -4.76
CA TYR A 190 2.16 0.08 -3.58
C TYR A 190 3.29 1.09 -3.67
N ILE A 191 3.51 1.80 -2.58
CA ILE A 191 4.64 2.70 -2.40
C ILE A 191 5.53 2.18 -1.27
N LYS A 192 6.84 2.27 -1.45
CA LYS A 192 7.79 2.01 -0.37
C LYS A 192 7.86 3.23 0.54
N VAL A 193 7.37 3.11 1.76
CA VAL A 193 7.70 4.05 2.84
C VAL A 193 8.99 3.52 3.47
N ILE A 194 10.06 4.29 3.37
CA ILE A 194 11.39 3.94 3.91
C ILE A 194 11.42 4.36 5.37
#